data_3c2431fd6b4f3c12740cff0c8f220ba3
#
_entry.id   3c2431fd6b4f3c12740cff0c8f220ba3
#
_cell.length_a   1.000
_cell.length_b   1.000
_cell.length_c   1.000
_cell.angle_alpha   90.00
_cell.angle_beta   90.00
_cell.angle_gamma   90.00
#
_symmetry.space_group_name_H-M   'P 1'
#
loop_
_entity.id
_entity.type
_entity.pdbx_description
1 polymer ?
#
loop_
_entity_poly.entity_id
_entity_poly.type
_entity_poly.pdbx_seq_one_letter_code
_entity_poly.pdbx_strand_id
1 'polypeptide(L)'
;MTQQKYNVLRDQLSDMKYLSVEMRDALPVIVIRHADFSADLAIQGAQLLRFAVQDSEWLWLSETAEYKTGTSLRGGIPICWPWFGDAAKNPPSVSNYINMDNPPAHGFARSQDWALGEVSESD
;
A
#
# COMPACT_ATOMS: atom_id res chain seq x y z
N MET A 1 -4.94 -9.91 -14.96
CA MET A 1 -5.22 -9.70 -13.51
C MET A 1 -4.79 -8.31 -13.07
N THR A 2 -3.53 -7.96 -13.16
CA THR A 2 -3.04 -6.62 -12.79
C THR A 2 -3.66 -5.52 -13.65
N GLN A 3 -3.78 -5.74 -14.95
CA GLN A 3 -4.40 -4.79 -15.86
C GLN A 3 -5.89 -4.59 -15.56
N GLN A 4 -6.58 -5.65 -15.17
CA GLN A 4 -7.99 -5.57 -14.79
C GLN A 4 -8.17 -4.74 -13.52
N LYS A 5 -7.30 -4.93 -12.52
CA LYS A 5 -7.32 -4.11 -11.29
C LYS A 5 -7.08 -2.65 -11.59
N TYR A 6 -6.11 -2.37 -12.44
CA TYR A 6 -5.83 -1.01 -12.89
C TYR A 6 -7.06 -0.38 -13.55
N ASN A 7 -7.73 -1.11 -14.44
CA ASN A 7 -8.90 -0.59 -15.13
C ASN A 7 -10.05 -0.28 -14.18
N VAL A 8 -10.29 -1.12 -13.18
CA VAL A 8 -11.30 -0.89 -12.15
C VAL A 8 -10.99 0.38 -11.35
N LEU A 9 -9.75 0.52 -10.89
CA LEU A 9 -9.31 1.70 -10.15
C LEU A 9 -9.41 2.97 -10.99
N ARG A 10 -8.96 2.90 -12.24
CA ARG A 10 -9.05 4.03 -13.17
C ARG A 10 -10.50 4.48 -13.32
N ASP A 11 -11.42 3.54 -13.46
CA ASP A 11 -12.85 3.86 -13.61
C ASP A 11 -13.43 4.43 -12.31
N GLN A 12 -13.04 3.90 -11.15
CA GLN A 12 -13.45 4.44 -9.84
C GLN A 12 -12.96 5.87 -9.61
N LEU A 13 -11.81 6.22 -10.16
CA LEU A 13 -11.18 7.53 -9.95
C LEU A 13 -11.40 8.50 -11.12
N SER A 14 -12.17 8.12 -12.14
CA SER A 14 -12.31 8.90 -13.38
C SER A 14 -12.87 10.30 -13.17
N ASP A 15 -13.74 10.50 -12.16
CA ASP A 15 -14.35 11.79 -11.86
C ASP A 15 -13.61 12.57 -10.75
N MET A 16 -12.50 12.03 -10.26
CA MET A 16 -11.73 12.66 -9.19
C MET A 16 -10.81 13.73 -9.75
N LYS A 17 -10.74 14.85 -9.06
CA LYS A 17 -9.91 16.00 -9.42
C LYS A 17 -8.45 15.79 -9.03
N TYR A 18 -8.22 15.22 -7.85
CA TYR A 18 -6.89 15.14 -7.26
C TYR A 18 -6.30 13.73 -7.26
N LEU A 19 -7.09 12.72 -7.56
CA LEU A 19 -6.70 11.31 -7.50
C LEU A 19 -6.65 10.70 -8.89
N SER A 20 -5.61 9.95 -9.14
CA SER A 20 -5.47 9.12 -10.33
C SER A 20 -4.77 7.82 -9.97
N VAL A 21 -4.69 6.89 -10.90
CA VAL A 21 -3.97 5.64 -10.71
C VAL A 21 -2.93 5.48 -11.81
N GLU A 22 -1.76 4.99 -11.43
CA GLU A 22 -0.71 4.62 -12.39
C GLU A 22 -0.17 3.24 -12.05
N MET A 23 0.35 2.56 -13.07
CA MET A 23 1.09 1.32 -12.87
C MET A 23 2.55 1.65 -12.61
N ARG A 24 3.11 1.08 -11.53
CA ARG A 24 4.55 1.05 -11.29
C ARG A 24 4.97 -0.41 -11.36
N ASP A 25 5.55 -0.79 -12.47
CA ASP A 25 5.78 -2.20 -12.83
C ASP A 25 4.50 -3.02 -12.64
N ALA A 26 4.45 -3.96 -11.72
CA ALA A 26 3.31 -4.85 -11.51
C ALA A 26 2.25 -4.30 -10.55
N LEU A 27 2.47 -3.16 -9.92
CA LEU A 27 1.59 -2.66 -8.85
C LEU A 27 0.85 -1.38 -9.24
N PRO A 28 -0.49 -1.35 -9.08
CA PRO A 28 -1.24 -0.10 -9.16
C PRO A 28 -0.96 0.80 -7.96
N VAL A 29 -0.74 2.07 -8.23
CA VAL A 29 -0.50 3.09 -7.22
C VAL A 29 -1.48 4.23 -7.43
N ILE A 30 -2.21 4.59 -6.37
CA ILE A 30 -3.06 5.77 -6.38
C ILE A 30 -2.16 6.98 -6.13
N VAL A 31 -2.28 7.96 -7.00
CA VAL A 31 -1.49 9.17 -6.98
C VAL A 31 -2.40 10.32 -6.57
N ILE A 32 -2.04 11.02 -5.50
CA ILE A 32 -2.78 12.15 -4.97
C ILE A 32 -1.96 13.42 -5.22
N ARG A 33 -2.56 14.36 -5.94
CA ARG A 33 -1.91 15.64 -6.29
C ARG A 33 -2.85 16.78 -5.94
N HIS A 34 -2.73 17.27 -4.73
CA HIS A 34 -3.44 18.44 -4.23
C HIS A 34 -2.50 19.65 -4.21
N ALA A 35 -3.07 20.86 -4.19
CA ALA A 35 -2.25 22.08 -4.14
C ALA A 35 -1.37 22.15 -2.89
N ASP A 36 -1.87 21.63 -1.76
CA ASP A 36 -1.19 21.72 -0.47
C ASP A 36 -0.30 20.51 -0.16
N PHE A 37 -0.57 19.36 -0.79
CA PHE A 37 0.19 18.15 -0.52
C PHE A 37 0.12 17.17 -1.70
N SER A 38 1.01 16.20 -1.69
CA SER A 38 0.97 15.06 -2.60
C SER A 38 1.26 13.77 -1.85
N ALA A 39 0.69 12.67 -2.34
CA ALA A 39 0.87 11.36 -1.74
C ALA A 39 0.76 10.26 -2.77
N ASP A 40 1.41 9.13 -2.51
CA ASP A 40 1.32 7.93 -3.33
C ASP A 40 0.94 6.77 -2.43
N LEU A 41 -0.11 6.05 -2.82
CA LEU A 41 -0.67 4.93 -2.05
C LEU A 41 -0.72 3.68 -2.92
N ALA A 42 0.04 2.67 -2.54
CA ALA A 42 -0.03 1.38 -3.22
C ALA A 42 -1.28 0.63 -2.81
N ILE A 43 -1.96 0.02 -3.78
CA ILE A 43 -3.12 -0.85 -3.52
C ILE A 43 -2.67 -2.11 -2.78
N GLN A 44 -1.53 -2.68 -3.17
CA GLN A 44 -0.96 -3.76 -2.41
C GLN A 44 -0.54 -3.26 -1.02
N GLY A 45 -1.13 -3.86 0.00
CA GLY A 45 -0.86 -3.50 1.38
C GLY A 45 -1.52 -2.21 1.85
N ALA A 46 -2.28 -1.52 1.01
CA ALA A 46 -2.82 -0.18 1.31
C ALA A 46 -1.71 0.72 1.89
N GLN A 47 -0.52 0.65 1.31
CA GLN A 47 0.70 1.22 1.85
C GLN A 47 0.92 2.63 1.32
N LEU A 48 0.99 3.59 2.24
CA LEU A 48 1.37 4.95 1.89
C LEU A 48 2.88 4.96 1.60
N LEU A 49 3.23 5.22 0.36
CA LEU A 49 4.62 5.16 -0.11
C LEU A 49 5.33 6.50 0.01
N ARG A 50 4.60 7.56 -0.24
CA ARG A 50 5.12 8.90 -0.28
C ARG A 50 4.09 9.87 0.26
N PHE A 51 4.56 10.85 1.01
CA PHE A 51 3.77 11.98 1.46
C PHE A 51 4.67 13.22 1.47
N ALA A 52 4.23 14.26 0.80
CA ALA A 52 4.98 15.51 0.73
C ALA A 52 4.05 16.70 0.91
N VAL A 53 4.52 17.68 1.65
CA VAL A 53 3.86 18.99 1.78
C VAL A 53 4.74 19.98 1.03
N GLN A 54 4.23 20.51 -0.08
CA GLN A 54 5.02 21.31 -1.03
C GLN A 54 6.27 20.51 -1.47
N ASP A 55 7.47 21.02 -1.28
CA ASP A 55 8.71 20.36 -1.67
C ASP A 55 9.33 19.52 -0.55
N SER A 56 8.66 19.38 0.60
CA SER A 56 9.17 18.63 1.75
C SER A 56 8.63 17.21 1.78
N GLU A 57 9.50 16.24 1.51
CA GLU A 57 9.18 14.81 1.61
C GLU A 57 9.23 14.37 3.08
N TRP A 58 8.17 13.67 3.52
CA TRP A 58 8.04 13.25 4.92
C TRP A 58 8.31 11.78 5.16
N LEU A 59 8.28 10.98 4.10
CA LEU A 59 8.47 9.53 4.21
C LEU A 59 9.68 9.09 3.38
N TRP A 60 10.35 8.06 3.88
CA TRP A 60 11.42 7.41 3.16
C TRP A 60 10.88 6.21 2.39
N LEU A 61 11.26 6.07 1.14
CA LEU A 61 11.02 4.90 0.31
C LEU A 61 12.35 4.46 -0.28
N SER A 62 12.65 3.17 -0.22
CA SER A 62 13.89 2.64 -0.77
C SER A 62 13.99 2.92 -2.27
N GLU A 63 15.14 3.40 -2.71
CA GLU A 63 15.41 3.60 -4.14
C GLU A 63 15.43 2.29 -4.92
N THR A 64 15.66 1.18 -4.22
CA THR A 64 15.66 -0.17 -4.79
C THR A 64 14.39 -0.94 -4.51
N ALA A 65 13.32 -0.26 -4.07
CA ALA A 65 12.03 -0.89 -3.86
C ALA A 65 11.53 -1.52 -5.15
N GLU A 66 11.10 -2.77 -5.04
CA GLU A 66 10.61 -3.55 -6.19
C GLU A 66 9.08 -3.59 -6.18
N TYR A 67 8.47 -3.12 -7.26
CA TYR A 67 7.02 -3.11 -7.42
C TYR A 67 6.55 -4.45 -8.00
N LYS A 68 6.60 -5.49 -7.16
CA LYS A 68 6.25 -6.87 -7.52
C LYS A 68 5.06 -7.35 -6.71
N THR A 69 4.15 -8.07 -7.36
CA THR A 69 3.01 -8.70 -6.69
C THR A 69 3.50 -9.67 -5.60
N GLY A 70 2.95 -9.52 -4.40
CA GLY A 70 3.27 -10.39 -3.26
C GLY A 70 4.53 -10.01 -2.50
N THR A 71 5.35 -9.10 -3.02
CA THR A 71 6.55 -8.60 -2.34
C THR A 71 6.26 -7.23 -1.73
N SER A 72 6.38 -7.11 -0.42
CA SER A 72 6.14 -5.84 0.25
C SER A 72 7.17 -4.78 -0.15
N LEU A 73 6.69 -3.56 -0.33
CA LEU A 73 7.55 -2.42 -0.65
C LEU A 73 8.29 -1.95 0.59
N ARG A 74 9.59 -1.68 0.43
CA ARG A 74 10.44 -1.23 1.54
C ARG A 74 10.41 0.28 1.68
N GLY A 75 9.75 0.74 2.74
CA GLY A 75 9.61 2.16 3.04
C GLY A 75 8.17 2.57 3.23
N GLY A 76 7.94 3.87 3.31
CA GLY A 76 6.61 4.40 3.55
C GLY A 76 6.04 3.97 4.89
N ILE A 77 4.72 3.77 4.94
CA ILE A 77 4.00 3.34 6.14
C ILE A 77 3.30 2.01 5.83
N PRO A 78 3.94 0.86 6.12
CA PRO A 78 3.33 -0.44 5.91
C PRO A 78 2.32 -0.76 7.02
N ILE A 79 1.30 -1.56 6.67
CA ILE A 79 0.36 -2.10 7.65
C ILE A 79 0.85 -3.48 8.08
N CYS A 80 1.27 -3.61 9.33
CA CYS A 80 1.73 -4.87 9.91
C CYS A 80 0.55 -5.55 10.60
N TRP A 81 -0.07 -6.51 9.93
CA TRP A 81 -1.23 -7.20 10.45
C TRP A 81 -1.32 -8.62 9.86
N PRO A 82 -1.75 -9.67 10.61
CA PRO A 82 -2.26 -9.61 11.98
C PRO A 82 -1.20 -9.75 13.07
N TRP A 83 0.08 -9.79 12.75
CA TRP A 83 1.15 -9.77 13.74
C TRP A 83 2.26 -8.80 13.33
N PHE A 84 3.10 -8.46 14.31
CA PHE A 84 4.25 -7.59 14.11
C PHE A 84 5.55 -8.41 14.22
N GLY A 85 6.51 -8.14 13.36
CA GLY A 85 7.83 -8.77 13.39
C GLY A 85 7.79 -10.27 13.11
N ASP A 86 8.76 -10.96 13.66
CA ASP A 86 8.85 -12.42 13.55
C ASP A 86 7.66 -13.07 14.26
N ALA A 87 6.92 -13.91 13.53
CA ALA A 87 5.75 -14.59 14.07
C ALA A 87 6.07 -15.38 15.34
N ALA A 88 7.23 -16.04 15.39
CA ALA A 88 7.64 -16.86 16.52
C ALA A 88 7.96 -16.04 17.78
N LYS A 89 8.22 -14.76 17.62
CA LYS A 89 8.56 -13.85 18.75
C LYS A 89 7.34 -13.16 19.33
N ASN A 90 6.16 -13.39 18.76
CA ASN A 90 4.92 -12.85 19.32
C ASN A 90 4.51 -13.65 20.55
N PRO A 91 3.75 -13.05 21.50
CA PRO A 91 3.27 -13.78 22.67
C PRO A 91 2.31 -14.90 22.26
N PRO A 92 2.10 -15.93 23.12
CA PRO A 92 1.24 -17.06 22.81
C PRO A 92 -0.20 -16.66 22.42
N SER A 93 -0.70 -15.56 22.97
CA SER A 93 -2.01 -15.01 22.61
C SER A 93 -2.12 -14.63 21.13
N VAL A 94 -1.00 -14.46 20.44
CA VAL A 94 -0.92 -14.18 19.01
C VAL A 94 -0.38 -15.40 18.27
N SER A 95 0.78 -15.92 18.68
CA SER A 95 1.48 -16.98 17.95
C SER A 95 0.68 -18.28 17.86
N ASN A 96 -0.16 -18.57 18.86
CA ASN A 96 -1.03 -19.77 18.85
C ASN A 96 -2.08 -19.75 17.73
N TYR A 97 -2.40 -18.58 17.20
CA TYR A 97 -3.37 -18.42 16.11
C TYR A 97 -2.73 -18.33 14.74
N ILE A 98 -1.41 -18.33 14.67
CA ILE A 98 -0.69 -18.32 13.40
C ILE A 98 -0.54 -19.75 12.92
N ASN A 99 -1.39 -20.14 11.97
CA ASN A 99 -1.44 -21.51 11.45
C ASN A 99 -1.02 -21.52 9.98
N MET A 100 0.26 -21.29 9.73
CA MET A 100 0.82 -21.34 8.38
C MET A 100 2.30 -21.71 8.44
N ASP A 101 2.76 -22.39 7.40
CA ASP A 101 4.17 -22.71 7.23
C ASP A 101 4.94 -21.47 6.78
N ASN A 102 6.11 -21.24 7.39
CA ASN A 102 6.98 -20.12 7.07
C ASN A 102 6.23 -18.77 7.07
N PRO A 103 5.59 -18.40 8.18
CA PRO A 103 4.82 -17.16 8.24
C PRO A 103 5.73 -15.95 7.99
N PRO A 104 5.30 -14.99 7.16
CA PRO A 104 6.11 -13.82 6.86
C PRO A 104 6.23 -12.90 8.07
N ALA A 105 7.34 -12.16 8.15
CA ALA A 105 7.49 -11.11 9.14
C ALA A 105 6.42 -10.02 8.91
N HIS A 106 5.90 -9.46 9.99
CA HIS A 106 4.90 -8.37 9.99
C HIS A 106 3.54 -8.76 9.40
N GLY A 107 3.16 -10.04 9.44
CA GLY A 107 1.89 -10.49 8.91
C GLY A 107 1.82 -10.49 7.39
N PHE A 108 0.61 -10.53 6.87
CA PHE A 108 0.39 -10.67 5.42
C PHE A 108 -0.38 -9.49 4.79
N ALA A 109 -0.89 -8.55 5.59
CA ALA A 109 -1.68 -7.43 5.05
C ALA A 109 -0.91 -6.61 4.02
N ARG A 110 0.39 -6.41 4.24
CA ARG A 110 1.25 -5.59 3.38
C ARG A 110 1.62 -6.23 2.04
N SER A 111 1.37 -7.52 1.88
CA SER A 111 1.68 -8.24 0.64
C SER A 111 0.44 -8.66 -0.15
N GLN A 112 -0.74 -8.28 0.31
CA GLN A 112 -2.01 -8.58 -0.33
C GLN A 112 -2.63 -7.32 -0.94
N ASP A 113 -3.43 -7.51 -1.98
CA ASP A 113 -4.20 -6.43 -2.56
C ASP A 113 -5.39 -6.06 -1.68
N TRP A 114 -5.59 -4.77 -1.55
CA TRP A 114 -6.75 -4.20 -0.90
C TRP A 114 -7.72 -3.69 -1.95
N ALA A 115 -8.99 -3.64 -1.62
CA ALA A 115 -10.01 -3.07 -2.50
C ALA A 115 -10.26 -1.61 -2.12
N LEU A 116 -10.39 -0.77 -3.14
CA LEU A 116 -10.80 0.61 -2.94
C LEU A 116 -12.32 0.64 -2.78
N GLY A 117 -12.80 1.14 -1.65
CA GLY A 117 -14.22 1.33 -1.38
C GLY A 117 -14.75 2.65 -1.91
N GLU A 118 -15.48 3.38 -1.08
CA GLU A 118 -15.97 4.70 -1.44
C GLU A 118 -14.83 5.70 -1.53
N VAL A 119 -14.92 6.57 -2.53
CA VAL A 119 -13.95 7.65 -2.73
C VAL A 119 -14.72 8.95 -2.86
N SER A 120 -14.31 9.95 -2.08
CA SER A 120 -14.86 11.29 -2.17
C SER A 120 -13.74 12.32 -1.99
N GLU A 121 -13.98 13.50 -2.52
CA GLU A 121 -13.07 14.63 -2.39
C GLU A 121 -13.82 15.83 -1.84
N SER A 122 -13.14 16.63 -1.03
CA SER A 122 -13.61 17.94 -0.60
C SER A 122 -12.44 18.92 -0.66
N ASP A 123 -12.74 20.17 -0.99
CA ASP A 123 -11.73 21.24 -1.02
C ASP A 123 -11.35 21.68 0.38
#